data_10dd943a2c2feeeb7d36a9f55b3e9da9
#
_entry.id   10dd943a2c2feeeb7d36a9f55b3e9da9
#
_cell.length_a   1.000
_cell.length_b   1.000
_cell.length_c   1.000
_cell.angle_alpha   90.00
_cell.angle_beta   90.00
_cell.angle_gamma   90.00
#
_symmetry.space_group_name_H-M   'P 1'
#
loop_
_entity.id
_entity.type
_entity.pdbx_description
1 polymer ?
#
loop_
_entity_poly.entity_id
_entity_poly.type
_entity_poly.pdbx_seq_one_letter_code
_entity_poly.pdbx_strand_id
1 'polypeptide(L)'
;MMNTYLLSLSSLQLTLLLAIIFIFIGQVLLYIVQKHIKKSYLVGWGLYENFAQTVGGIFSIILAFVTISVWQSHAAVNDLVSKEANAIYNIYRTVDAYSPVDRREAKERLTEYLQEVVEAEWSFMEKGIPDKKALQKLKSFHDLVIHIEPKNNTELSAHQEVLRLMSEYRELRRNRVMTTEPFIGDILWVVLISNLTVFAIALCFVEVESYLVHSMQLALCSLGISCIFSLLLLYNYPFLGPAAVSAEPFKSILETYVPLP
;
A
#
# COMPACT_ATOMS: atom_id res chain seq x y z
N MET A 1 2.72 -16.23 -4.96
CA MET A 1 3.47 -16.96 -3.90
C MET A 1 4.75 -16.24 -3.45
N MET A 2 5.64 -15.80 -4.33
CA MET A 2 6.91 -15.14 -3.92
C MET A 2 6.68 -13.81 -3.17
N ASN A 3 5.70 -13.00 -3.59
CA ASN A 3 5.37 -11.72 -2.95
C ASN A 3 4.84 -11.85 -1.52
N THR A 4 4.08 -12.91 -1.21
CA THR A 4 3.54 -13.12 0.14
C THR A 4 4.62 -13.42 1.17
N TYR A 5 5.66 -14.19 0.81
CA TYR A 5 6.78 -14.47 1.71
C TYR A 5 7.66 -13.23 1.96
N LEU A 6 7.92 -12.42 0.94
CA LEU A 6 8.71 -11.20 1.10
C LEU A 6 7.99 -10.17 1.97
N LEU A 7 6.69 -10.06 1.83
CA LEU A 7 5.86 -9.12 2.59
C LEU A 7 5.49 -9.62 4.00
N SER A 8 5.77 -10.88 4.34
CA SER A 8 5.67 -11.37 5.72
C SER A 8 6.88 -10.98 6.59
N LEU A 9 7.96 -10.50 5.97
CA LEU A 9 9.15 -10.03 6.68
C LEU A 9 8.88 -8.65 7.30
N SER A 10 9.54 -8.37 8.43
CA SER A 10 9.54 -6.99 8.96
C SER A 10 10.23 -6.04 7.97
N SER A 11 9.90 -4.74 8.04
CA SER A 11 10.50 -3.73 7.16
C SER A 11 12.03 -3.76 7.17
N LEU A 12 12.62 -3.97 8.36
CA LEU A 12 14.08 -4.08 8.52
C LEU A 12 14.64 -5.35 7.85
N GLN A 13 13.97 -6.49 8.05
CA GLN A 13 14.41 -7.76 7.44
C GLN A 13 14.35 -7.70 5.91
N LEU A 14 13.29 -7.12 5.34
CA LEU A 14 13.17 -6.94 3.90
C LEU A 14 14.27 -6.04 3.36
N THR A 15 14.54 -4.90 4.02
CA THR A 15 15.60 -3.97 3.62
C THR A 15 16.97 -4.65 3.65
N LEU A 16 17.29 -5.38 4.73
CA LEU A 16 18.55 -6.11 4.85
C LEU A 16 18.70 -7.20 3.80
N LEU A 17 17.63 -7.93 3.52
CA LEU A 17 17.63 -8.95 2.47
C LEU A 17 17.93 -8.35 1.10
N LEU A 18 17.24 -7.25 0.74
CA LEU A 18 17.50 -6.55 -0.52
C LEU A 18 18.90 -5.95 -0.57
N ALA A 19 19.40 -5.40 0.54
CA ALA A 19 20.75 -4.88 0.61
C ALA A 19 21.80 -5.97 0.35
N ILE A 20 21.65 -7.13 0.96
CA ILE A 20 22.54 -8.28 0.72
C ILE A 20 22.51 -8.69 -0.75
N ILE A 21 21.31 -8.80 -1.35
CA ILE A 21 21.14 -9.19 -2.75
C ILE A 21 21.79 -8.16 -3.68
N PHE A 22 21.50 -6.87 -3.50
CA PHE A 22 22.01 -5.80 -4.38
C PHE A 22 23.52 -5.63 -4.23
N ILE A 23 24.05 -5.68 -3.00
CA ILE A 23 25.50 -5.66 -2.77
C ILE A 23 26.16 -6.86 -3.43
N PHE A 24 25.64 -8.07 -3.24
CA PHE A 24 26.20 -9.27 -3.86
C PHE A 24 26.22 -9.18 -5.38
N ILE A 25 25.11 -8.81 -6.00
CA ILE A 25 25.03 -8.64 -7.47
C ILE A 25 26.01 -7.58 -7.93
N GLY A 26 26.08 -6.43 -7.25
CA GLY A 26 27.02 -5.34 -7.56
C GLY A 26 28.47 -5.79 -7.49
N GLN A 27 28.86 -6.52 -6.44
CA GLN A 27 30.23 -7.01 -6.27
C GLN A 27 30.60 -8.05 -7.34
N VAL A 28 29.68 -8.96 -7.68
CA VAL A 28 29.88 -9.94 -8.75
C VAL A 28 30.06 -9.23 -10.10
N LEU A 29 29.22 -8.23 -10.38
CA LEU A 29 29.32 -7.44 -11.61
C LEU A 29 30.65 -6.69 -11.69
N LEU A 30 31.07 -6.04 -10.61
CA LEU A 30 32.34 -5.34 -10.50
C LEU A 30 33.53 -6.30 -10.76
N TYR A 31 33.50 -7.48 -10.13
CA TYR A 31 34.54 -8.50 -10.33
C TYR A 31 34.62 -8.96 -11.79
N ILE A 32 33.48 -9.20 -12.45
CA ILE A 32 33.42 -9.63 -13.85
C ILE A 32 34.00 -8.54 -14.76
N VAL A 33 33.57 -7.27 -14.56
CA VAL A 33 34.03 -6.14 -15.36
C VAL A 33 35.55 -5.97 -15.22
N GLN A 34 36.08 -5.98 -14.00
CA GLN A 34 37.51 -5.80 -13.76
C GLN A 34 38.38 -6.96 -14.26
N LYS A 35 37.85 -8.21 -14.25
CA LYS A 35 38.57 -9.38 -14.72
C LYS A 35 38.63 -9.46 -16.24
N HIS A 36 37.54 -9.10 -16.92
CA HIS A 36 37.41 -9.36 -18.37
C HIS A 36 37.67 -8.12 -19.23
N ILE A 37 37.53 -6.91 -18.65
CA ILE A 37 37.78 -5.68 -19.38
C ILE A 37 39.17 -5.17 -19.04
N LYS A 38 40.04 -5.11 -20.07
CA LYS A 38 41.40 -4.60 -19.91
C LYS A 38 41.36 -3.14 -19.48
N LYS A 39 42.18 -2.76 -18.51
CA LYS A 39 42.35 -1.37 -18.06
C LYS A 39 42.57 -0.36 -19.21
N SER A 40 43.19 -0.80 -20.32
CA SER A 40 43.41 0.01 -21.52
C SER A 40 42.13 0.52 -22.20
N TYR A 41 40.98 -0.13 -21.99
CA TYR A 41 39.70 0.33 -22.53
C TYR A 41 38.95 1.25 -21.56
N LEU A 42 39.39 1.32 -20.30
CA LEU A 42 38.81 2.19 -19.27
C LEU A 42 39.45 3.59 -19.24
N VAL A 43 40.45 3.81 -20.09
CA VAL A 43 41.21 5.09 -20.17
C VAL A 43 40.42 6.13 -20.95
N GLY A 44 39.68 6.91 -20.23
CA GLY A 44 38.93 8.04 -20.76
C GLY A 44 38.33 8.82 -19.59
N TRP A 45 39.23 9.30 -18.73
CA TRP A 45 38.90 10.13 -17.56
C TRP A 45 37.88 11.21 -17.96
N GLY A 46 36.71 11.19 -17.36
CA GLY A 46 35.62 12.12 -17.61
C GLY A 46 34.46 11.59 -18.48
N LEU A 47 34.70 10.73 -19.47
CA LEU A 47 33.61 10.25 -20.33
C LEU A 47 32.69 9.23 -19.60
N TYR A 48 33.31 8.29 -18.92
CA TYR A 48 32.56 7.25 -18.17
C TYR A 48 31.93 7.80 -16.88
N GLU A 49 32.58 8.76 -16.22
CA GLU A 49 32.01 9.48 -15.07
C GLU A 49 30.78 10.28 -15.49
N ASN A 50 30.87 11.07 -16.56
CA ASN A 50 29.76 11.83 -17.10
C ASN A 50 28.61 10.92 -17.55
N PHE A 51 28.94 9.76 -18.15
CA PHE A 51 27.93 8.79 -18.54
C PHE A 51 27.24 8.18 -17.31
N ALA A 52 27.98 7.74 -16.29
CA ALA A 52 27.44 7.20 -15.06
C ALA A 52 26.59 8.23 -14.30
N GLN A 53 27.01 9.50 -14.26
CA GLN A 53 26.24 10.61 -13.67
C GLN A 53 24.93 10.85 -14.44
N THR A 54 24.98 10.86 -15.78
CA THR A 54 23.79 11.06 -16.62
C THR A 54 22.78 9.92 -16.43
N VAL A 55 23.23 8.68 -16.50
CA VAL A 55 22.38 7.50 -16.30
C VAL A 55 21.82 7.46 -14.87
N GLY A 56 22.67 7.75 -13.88
CA GLY A 56 22.27 7.84 -12.47
C GLY A 56 21.24 8.95 -12.24
N GLY A 57 21.41 10.10 -12.90
CA GLY A 57 20.44 11.20 -12.86
C GLY A 57 19.07 10.79 -13.40
N ILE A 58 19.04 10.16 -14.58
CA ILE A 58 17.80 9.65 -15.18
C ILE A 58 17.13 8.61 -14.26
N PHE A 59 17.91 7.65 -13.77
CA PHE A 59 17.43 6.63 -12.85
C PHE A 59 16.84 7.24 -11.57
N SER A 60 17.53 8.20 -10.96
CA SER A 60 17.11 8.86 -9.74
C SER A 60 15.79 9.63 -9.93
N ILE A 61 15.60 10.31 -11.06
CA ILE A 61 14.37 11.03 -11.37
C ILE A 61 13.19 10.03 -11.50
N ILE A 62 13.37 8.98 -12.28
CA ILE A 62 12.33 7.95 -12.45
C ILE A 62 11.98 7.30 -11.11
N LEU A 63 13.00 6.91 -10.34
CA LEU A 63 12.83 6.27 -9.04
C LEU A 63 12.09 7.18 -8.06
N ALA A 64 12.42 8.49 -8.04
CA ALA A 64 11.76 9.48 -7.20
C ALA A 64 10.28 9.64 -7.56
N PHE A 65 9.94 9.76 -8.86
CA PHE A 65 8.55 9.86 -9.30
C PHE A 65 7.73 8.62 -8.94
N VAL A 66 8.28 7.43 -9.14
CA VAL A 66 7.58 6.19 -8.79
C VAL A 66 7.38 6.09 -7.27
N THR A 67 8.41 6.45 -6.49
CA THR A 67 8.34 6.42 -5.03
C THR A 67 7.25 7.37 -4.50
N ILE A 68 7.20 8.60 -5.01
CA ILE A 68 6.19 9.59 -4.64
C ILE A 68 4.80 9.11 -5.04
N SER A 69 4.64 8.56 -6.26
CA SER A 69 3.36 8.05 -6.74
C SER A 69 2.82 6.91 -5.88
N VAL A 70 3.65 5.95 -5.54
CA VAL A 70 3.27 4.81 -4.68
C VAL A 70 2.92 5.28 -3.27
N TRP A 71 3.72 6.19 -2.69
CA TRP A 71 3.43 6.76 -1.38
C TRP A 71 2.11 7.53 -1.35
N GLN A 72 1.84 8.35 -2.36
CA GLN A 72 0.58 9.08 -2.49
C GLN A 72 -0.61 8.14 -2.66
N SER A 73 -0.47 7.09 -3.48
CA SER A 73 -1.52 6.08 -3.65
C SER A 73 -1.84 5.35 -2.34
N HIS A 74 -0.81 4.96 -1.60
CA HIS A 74 -0.97 4.33 -0.29
C HIS A 74 -1.64 5.28 0.73
N ALA A 75 -1.22 6.54 0.78
CA ALA A 75 -1.83 7.56 1.64
C ALA A 75 -3.31 7.80 1.27
N ALA A 76 -3.65 7.79 -0.03
CA ALA A 76 -5.03 7.93 -0.50
C ALA A 76 -5.93 6.77 -0.06
N VAL A 77 -5.40 5.52 -0.01
CA VAL A 77 -6.16 4.38 0.52
C VAL A 77 -6.39 4.51 2.03
N ASN A 78 -5.40 4.99 2.78
CA ASN A 78 -5.56 5.23 4.20
C ASN A 78 -6.62 6.31 4.49
N ASP A 79 -6.64 7.38 3.70
CA ASP A 79 -7.68 8.41 3.76
C ASP A 79 -9.06 7.86 3.36
N LEU A 80 -9.14 7.00 2.33
CA LEU A 80 -10.36 6.32 1.92
C LEU A 80 -10.94 5.47 3.03
N VAL A 81 -10.12 4.67 3.73
CA VAL A 81 -10.55 3.86 4.88
C VAL A 81 -11.07 4.73 6.02
N SER A 82 -10.41 5.85 6.29
CA SER A 82 -10.85 6.81 7.31
C SER A 82 -12.19 7.45 6.96
N LYS A 83 -12.40 7.84 5.69
CA LYS A 83 -13.68 8.37 5.19
C LYS A 83 -14.79 7.34 5.26
N GLU A 84 -14.51 6.09 4.89
CA GLU A 84 -15.46 4.98 4.98
C GLU A 84 -15.90 4.75 6.43
N ALA A 85 -14.95 4.72 7.37
CA ALA A 85 -15.25 4.59 8.79
C ALA A 85 -16.08 5.78 9.31
N ASN A 86 -15.77 6.99 8.90
CA ASN A 86 -16.57 8.17 9.28
C ASN A 86 -18.00 8.11 8.71
N ALA A 87 -18.17 7.66 7.48
CA ALA A 87 -19.50 7.52 6.87
C ALA A 87 -20.38 6.52 7.64
N ILE A 88 -19.82 5.35 8.00
CA ILE A 88 -20.56 4.35 8.78
C ILE A 88 -20.84 4.84 10.22
N TYR A 89 -19.92 5.58 10.83
CA TYR A 89 -20.16 6.22 12.13
C TYR A 89 -21.32 7.23 12.06
N ASN A 90 -21.37 8.05 11.02
CA ASN A 90 -22.47 8.99 10.82
C ASN A 90 -23.82 8.27 10.66
N ILE A 91 -23.85 7.16 9.94
CA ILE A 91 -25.06 6.30 9.87
C ILE A 91 -25.43 5.82 11.28
N TYR A 92 -24.49 5.27 12.04
CA TYR A 92 -24.72 4.76 13.39
C TYR A 92 -25.30 5.82 14.34
N ARG A 93 -24.86 7.09 14.20
CA ARG A 93 -25.38 8.23 14.95
C ARG A 93 -26.75 8.70 14.45
N THR A 94 -26.96 8.72 13.14
CA THR A 94 -28.20 9.25 12.57
C THR A 94 -29.39 8.34 12.85
N VAL A 95 -29.20 7.03 12.95
CA VAL A 95 -30.27 6.08 13.34
C VAL A 95 -30.75 6.27 14.78
N ASP A 96 -30.09 7.09 15.62
CA ASP A 96 -30.56 7.46 16.94
C ASP A 96 -31.90 8.22 16.92
N ALA A 97 -32.23 8.85 15.79
CA ALA A 97 -33.49 9.55 15.60
C ALA A 97 -34.67 8.61 15.31
N TYR A 98 -34.43 7.32 15.03
CA TYR A 98 -35.50 6.34 14.77
C TYR A 98 -36.27 5.97 16.05
N SER A 99 -37.43 5.35 15.88
CA SER A 99 -38.19 4.77 16.99
C SER A 99 -37.32 3.80 17.82
N PRO A 100 -37.60 3.61 19.12
CA PRO A 100 -36.77 2.76 19.99
C PRO A 100 -36.58 1.33 19.44
N VAL A 101 -37.56 0.77 18.74
CA VAL A 101 -37.51 -0.57 18.15
C VAL A 101 -36.61 -0.58 16.91
N ASP A 102 -36.89 0.31 15.96
CA ASP A 102 -36.16 0.40 14.69
C ASP A 102 -34.69 0.78 14.94
N ARG A 103 -34.44 1.71 15.88
CA ARG A 103 -33.10 2.11 16.30
C ARG A 103 -32.29 0.93 16.83
N ARG A 104 -32.88 0.11 17.71
CA ARG A 104 -32.19 -1.05 18.28
C ARG A 104 -31.82 -2.04 17.20
N GLU A 105 -32.77 -2.42 16.36
CA GLU A 105 -32.53 -3.40 15.29
C GLU A 105 -31.50 -2.87 14.27
N ALA A 106 -31.60 -1.60 13.88
CA ALA A 106 -30.63 -0.98 12.97
C ALA A 106 -29.20 -0.99 13.55
N LYS A 107 -29.05 -0.62 14.83
CA LYS A 107 -27.74 -0.64 15.52
C LYS A 107 -27.20 -2.07 15.68
N GLU A 108 -28.02 -3.03 16.00
CA GLU A 108 -27.60 -4.44 16.10
C GLU A 108 -27.02 -4.94 14.77
N ARG A 109 -27.76 -4.78 13.65
CA ARG A 109 -27.30 -5.21 12.33
C ARG A 109 -26.03 -4.46 11.87
N LEU A 110 -25.96 -3.17 12.18
CA LEU A 110 -24.78 -2.38 11.83
C LEU A 110 -23.55 -2.81 12.63
N THR A 111 -23.75 -3.14 13.91
CA THR A 111 -22.69 -3.67 14.79
C THR A 111 -22.19 -5.02 14.29
N GLU A 112 -23.09 -5.95 13.96
CA GLU A 112 -22.72 -7.24 13.38
C GLU A 112 -21.93 -7.11 12.08
N TYR A 113 -22.31 -6.12 11.26
CA TYR A 113 -21.58 -5.82 10.03
C TYR A 113 -20.18 -5.27 10.34
N LEU A 114 -20.05 -4.30 11.25
CA LEU A 114 -18.76 -3.72 11.64
C LEU A 114 -17.81 -4.75 12.25
N GLN A 115 -18.33 -5.68 13.06
CA GLN A 115 -17.55 -6.79 13.59
C GLN A 115 -16.97 -7.66 12.46
N GLU A 116 -17.80 -8.03 11.47
CA GLU A 116 -17.34 -8.80 10.32
C GLU A 116 -16.28 -8.05 9.51
N VAL A 117 -16.41 -6.73 9.35
CA VAL A 117 -15.40 -5.90 8.68
C VAL A 117 -14.07 -5.97 9.43
N VAL A 118 -14.06 -5.79 10.74
CA VAL A 118 -12.84 -5.78 11.55
C VAL A 118 -12.21 -7.16 11.69
N GLU A 119 -13.02 -8.22 11.89
CA GLU A 119 -12.52 -9.55 12.21
C GLU A 119 -12.15 -10.38 10.96
N ALA A 120 -12.87 -10.20 9.86
CA ALA A 120 -12.74 -11.08 8.70
C ALA A 120 -12.40 -10.35 7.40
N GLU A 121 -13.06 -9.25 7.05
CA GLU A 121 -12.94 -8.64 5.72
C GLU A 121 -11.50 -8.21 5.41
N TRP A 122 -10.73 -7.71 6.40
CA TRP A 122 -9.32 -7.38 6.19
C TRP A 122 -8.47 -8.58 5.79
N SER A 123 -8.66 -9.73 6.45
CA SER A 123 -7.96 -10.98 6.08
C SER A 123 -8.32 -11.49 4.69
N PHE A 124 -9.52 -11.22 4.21
CA PHE A 124 -9.91 -11.53 2.83
C PHE A 124 -9.25 -10.56 1.85
N MET A 125 -9.14 -9.28 2.19
CA MET A 125 -8.48 -8.28 1.35
C MET A 125 -6.98 -8.54 1.20
N GLU A 126 -6.29 -9.03 2.22
CA GLU A 126 -4.91 -9.52 2.13
C GLU A 126 -4.73 -10.59 1.05
N LYS A 127 -5.78 -11.38 0.79
CA LYS A 127 -5.79 -12.44 -0.23
C LYS A 127 -6.32 -11.96 -1.58
N GLY A 128 -6.72 -10.68 -1.69
CA GLY A 128 -7.37 -10.14 -2.89
C GLY A 128 -8.76 -10.73 -3.17
N ILE A 129 -9.45 -11.25 -2.15
CA ILE A 129 -10.76 -11.91 -2.28
C ILE A 129 -11.80 -11.05 -1.56
N PRO A 130 -12.95 -10.74 -2.18
CA PRO A 130 -14.02 -10.02 -1.51
C PRO A 130 -14.72 -10.90 -0.45
N ASP A 131 -14.99 -10.35 0.72
CA ASP A 131 -15.77 -11.03 1.75
C ASP A 131 -17.27 -10.99 1.41
N LYS A 132 -17.83 -12.17 1.10
CA LYS A 132 -19.26 -12.33 0.78
C LYS A 132 -20.16 -12.17 2.01
N LYS A 133 -19.64 -12.51 3.21
CA LYS A 133 -20.41 -12.45 4.45
C LYS A 133 -20.57 -11.01 4.92
N ALA A 134 -19.51 -10.20 4.85
CA ALA A 134 -19.60 -8.77 5.09
C ALA A 134 -20.59 -8.08 4.14
N LEU A 135 -20.55 -8.44 2.84
CA LEU A 135 -21.50 -7.92 1.86
C LEU A 135 -22.95 -8.32 2.20
N GLN A 136 -23.19 -9.56 2.65
CA GLN A 136 -24.52 -10.04 3.03
C GLN A 136 -25.05 -9.32 4.27
N LYS A 137 -24.22 -9.08 5.28
CA LYS A 137 -24.60 -8.33 6.47
C LYS A 137 -24.93 -6.87 6.13
N LEU A 138 -24.12 -6.23 5.28
CA LEU A 138 -24.41 -4.87 4.81
C LEU A 138 -25.73 -4.80 4.04
N LYS A 139 -26.02 -5.81 3.20
CA LYS A 139 -27.30 -5.91 2.50
C LYS A 139 -28.46 -6.08 3.48
N SER A 140 -28.32 -6.93 4.50
CA SER A 140 -29.33 -7.11 5.53
C SER A 140 -29.67 -5.81 6.27
N PHE A 141 -28.64 -5.00 6.60
CA PHE A 141 -28.84 -3.67 7.18
C PHE A 141 -29.58 -2.73 6.19
N HIS A 142 -29.17 -2.72 4.93
CA HIS A 142 -29.83 -1.91 3.90
C HIS A 142 -31.29 -2.28 3.70
N ASP A 143 -31.57 -3.58 3.63
CA ASP A 143 -32.96 -4.08 3.46
C ASP A 143 -33.84 -3.69 4.66
N LEU A 144 -33.29 -3.74 5.88
CA LEU A 144 -34.00 -3.21 7.06
C LEU A 144 -34.32 -1.72 6.90
N VAL A 145 -33.31 -0.89 6.60
CA VAL A 145 -33.50 0.57 6.50
C VAL A 145 -34.57 0.92 5.49
N ILE A 146 -34.60 0.29 4.30
CA ILE A 146 -35.59 0.58 3.26
C ILE A 146 -37.03 0.31 3.73
N HIS A 147 -37.26 -0.64 4.65
CA HIS A 147 -38.59 -0.99 5.15
C HIS A 147 -39.03 -0.20 6.40
N ILE A 148 -38.16 0.66 6.94
CA ILE A 148 -38.54 1.54 8.06
C ILE A 148 -39.49 2.61 7.55
N GLU A 149 -40.68 2.73 8.17
CA GLU A 149 -41.64 3.79 7.92
C GLU A 149 -41.50 4.93 8.96
N PRO A 150 -40.97 6.11 8.58
CA PRO A 150 -40.84 7.25 9.49
C PRO A 150 -42.19 7.74 10.01
N LYS A 151 -42.32 7.94 11.33
CA LYS A 151 -43.59 8.31 11.99
C LYS A 151 -43.78 9.81 12.18
N ASN A 152 -42.72 10.58 12.02
CA ASN A 152 -42.74 12.03 12.19
C ASN A 152 -41.68 12.70 11.30
N ASN A 153 -41.71 14.03 11.21
CA ASN A 153 -40.79 14.80 10.34
C ASN A 153 -39.32 14.65 10.75
N THR A 154 -39.00 14.47 12.02
CA THR A 154 -37.63 14.26 12.49
C THR A 154 -37.11 12.91 12.03
N GLU A 155 -37.90 11.85 12.20
CA GLU A 155 -37.57 10.52 11.68
C GLU A 155 -37.45 10.52 10.15
N LEU A 156 -38.33 11.23 9.44
CA LEU A 156 -38.29 11.34 7.98
C LEU A 156 -36.98 12.01 7.51
N SER A 157 -36.59 13.12 8.13
CA SER A 157 -35.35 13.80 7.79
C SER A 157 -34.12 12.92 8.07
N ALA A 158 -34.09 12.26 9.21
CA ALA A 158 -33.02 11.31 9.56
C ALA A 158 -32.97 10.13 8.60
N HIS A 159 -34.13 9.59 8.22
CA HIS A 159 -34.22 8.47 7.28
C HIS A 159 -33.66 8.83 5.89
N GLN A 160 -33.99 10.00 5.37
CA GLN A 160 -33.43 10.51 4.11
C GLN A 160 -31.91 10.65 4.20
N GLU A 161 -31.39 11.17 5.32
CA GLU A 161 -29.97 11.30 5.54
C GLU A 161 -29.26 9.93 5.67
N VAL A 162 -29.86 8.95 6.36
CA VAL A 162 -29.33 7.57 6.42
C VAL A 162 -29.23 6.98 5.04
N LEU A 163 -30.25 7.10 4.19
CA LEU A 163 -30.23 6.59 2.81
C LEU A 163 -29.13 7.26 1.96
N ARG A 164 -28.94 8.56 2.12
CA ARG A 164 -27.86 9.30 1.46
C ARG A 164 -26.47 8.80 1.91
N LEU A 165 -26.26 8.71 3.23
CA LEU A 165 -25.00 8.22 3.82
C LEU A 165 -24.71 6.77 3.45
N MET A 166 -25.72 5.93 3.35
CA MET A 166 -25.56 4.54 2.87
C MET A 166 -25.10 4.46 1.42
N SER A 167 -25.57 5.37 0.57
CA SER A 167 -25.11 5.46 -0.82
C SER A 167 -23.63 5.84 -0.88
N GLU A 168 -23.23 6.85 -0.12
CA GLU A 168 -21.85 7.30 0.03
C GLU A 168 -20.95 6.18 0.60
N TYR A 169 -21.39 5.55 1.69
CA TYR A 169 -20.67 4.45 2.31
C TYR A 169 -20.41 3.27 1.34
N ARG A 170 -21.43 2.87 0.57
CA ARG A 170 -21.29 1.79 -0.42
C ARG A 170 -20.29 2.13 -1.51
N GLU A 171 -20.20 3.38 -1.92
CA GLU A 171 -19.22 3.83 -2.89
C GLU A 171 -17.80 3.77 -2.29
N LEU A 172 -17.60 4.29 -1.09
CA LEU A 172 -16.31 4.25 -0.39
C LEU A 172 -15.82 2.80 -0.19
N ARG A 173 -16.71 1.92 0.30
CA ARG A 173 -16.40 0.50 0.47
C ARG A 173 -16.04 -0.18 -0.85
N ARG A 174 -16.80 0.08 -1.91
CA ARG A 174 -16.50 -0.48 -3.23
C ARG A 174 -15.11 -0.03 -3.70
N ASN A 175 -14.78 1.24 -3.55
CA ASN A 175 -13.48 1.78 -3.92
C ASN A 175 -12.36 1.12 -3.10
N ARG A 176 -12.53 0.92 -1.78
CA ARG A 176 -11.57 0.19 -0.94
C ARG A 176 -11.36 -1.25 -1.42
N VAL A 177 -12.45 -1.99 -1.62
CA VAL A 177 -12.37 -3.40 -2.05
C VAL A 177 -11.75 -3.54 -3.44
N MET A 178 -11.94 -2.58 -4.33
CA MET A 178 -11.31 -2.57 -5.66
C MET A 178 -9.81 -2.19 -5.62
N THR A 179 -9.34 -1.55 -4.56
CA THR A 179 -7.93 -1.11 -4.42
C THR A 179 -7.08 -2.18 -3.72
N THR A 180 -7.29 -3.46 -3.99
CA THR A 180 -6.48 -4.56 -3.45
C THR A 180 -5.30 -4.93 -4.36
N GLU A 181 -5.29 -4.43 -5.59
CA GLU A 181 -4.22 -4.67 -6.55
C GLU A 181 -2.97 -3.81 -6.27
N PRO A 182 -1.79 -4.26 -6.69
CA PRO A 182 -0.56 -3.49 -6.54
C PRO A 182 -0.60 -2.19 -7.36
N PHE A 183 -0.03 -1.11 -6.83
CA PHE A 183 0.03 0.19 -7.50
C PHE A 183 1.01 0.22 -8.67
N ILE A 184 2.09 -0.55 -8.58
CA ILE A 184 3.11 -0.64 -9.63
C ILE A 184 2.77 -1.80 -10.56
N GLY A 185 2.39 -1.48 -11.78
CA GLY A 185 2.18 -2.48 -12.82
C GLY A 185 3.48 -3.09 -13.34
N ASP A 186 3.39 -4.25 -13.99
CA ASP A 186 4.53 -5.03 -14.49
C ASP A 186 5.47 -4.21 -15.41
N ILE A 187 4.90 -3.38 -16.28
CA ILE A 187 5.69 -2.53 -17.21
C ILE A 187 6.60 -1.58 -16.42
N LEU A 188 6.10 -0.98 -15.35
CA LEU A 188 6.87 -0.03 -14.55
C LEU A 188 8.00 -0.73 -13.78
N TRP A 189 7.77 -1.97 -13.31
CA TRP A 189 8.83 -2.82 -12.75
C TRP A 189 9.92 -3.11 -13.76
N VAL A 190 9.56 -3.44 -15.00
CA VAL A 190 10.55 -3.68 -16.08
C VAL A 190 11.39 -2.43 -16.31
N VAL A 191 10.78 -1.24 -16.35
CA VAL A 191 11.50 0.04 -16.52
C VAL A 191 12.45 0.28 -15.35
N LEU A 192 12.00 0.12 -14.10
CA LEU A 192 12.83 0.34 -12.91
C LEU A 192 14.04 -0.62 -12.88
N ILE A 193 13.81 -1.91 -13.11
CA ILE A 193 14.88 -2.92 -13.07
C ILE A 193 15.86 -2.72 -14.23
N SER A 194 15.37 -2.38 -15.43
CA SER A 194 16.24 -2.10 -16.58
C SER A 194 17.14 -0.89 -16.33
N ASN A 195 16.58 0.20 -15.82
CA ASN A 195 17.36 1.40 -15.47
C ASN A 195 18.35 1.12 -14.34
N LEU A 196 17.96 0.38 -13.29
CA LEU A 196 18.86 -0.05 -12.23
C LEU A 196 20.02 -0.87 -12.78
N THR A 197 19.74 -1.79 -13.72
CA THR A 197 20.77 -2.63 -14.35
C THR A 197 21.76 -1.79 -15.15
N VAL A 198 21.27 -0.86 -15.99
CA VAL A 198 22.11 0.06 -16.77
C VAL A 198 22.96 0.92 -15.84
N PHE A 199 22.39 1.45 -14.76
CA PHE A 199 23.10 2.26 -13.77
C PHE A 199 24.18 1.44 -13.04
N ALA A 200 23.87 0.23 -12.60
CA ALA A 200 24.85 -0.67 -11.95
C ALA A 200 26.03 -1.01 -12.86
N ILE A 201 25.74 -1.27 -14.14
CA ILE A 201 26.79 -1.50 -15.15
C ILE A 201 27.63 -0.22 -15.32
N ALA A 202 27.01 0.96 -15.47
CA ALA A 202 27.71 2.22 -15.63
C ALA A 202 28.67 2.51 -14.46
N LEU A 203 28.22 2.25 -13.21
CA LEU A 203 29.06 2.39 -12.02
C LEU A 203 30.30 1.48 -12.04
N CYS A 204 30.21 0.27 -12.58
CA CYS A 204 31.34 -0.64 -12.66
C CYS A 204 32.41 -0.21 -13.67
N PHE A 205 32.09 0.67 -14.63
CA PHE A 205 33.02 1.23 -15.59
C PHE A 205 33.75 2.50 -15.10
N VAL A 206 33.32 3.08 -13.97
CA VAL A 206 34.01 4.22 -13.37
C VAL A 206 35.40 3.77 -12.89
N GLU A 207 36.43 4.45 -13.33
CA GLU A 207 37.81 4.13 -12.94
C GLU A 207 38.10 4.65 -11.52
N VAL A 208 38.48 3.73 -10.63
CA VAL A 208 38.89 4.02 -9.26
C VAL A 208 40.24 3.35 -9.02
N GLU A 209 41.22 4.11 -8.43
CA GLU A 209 42.56 3.61 -8.19
C GLU A 209 42.61 2.35 -7.32
N SER A 210 41.72 2.26 -6.34
CA SER A 210 41.67 1.14 -5.39
C SER A 210 40.41 0.33 -5.56
N TYR A 211 40.55 -0.99 -5.77
CA TYR A 211 39.47 -1.94 -5.79
C TYR A 211 38.61 -1.86 -4.52
N LEU A 212 39.26 -1.74 -3.36
CA LEU A 212 38.55 -1.66 -2.09
C LEU A 212 37.63 -0.44 -2.03
N VAL A 213 38.13 0.74 -2.44
CA VAL A 213 37.34 1.97 -2.44
C VAL A 213 36.15 1.85 -3.40
N HIS A 214 36.35 1.30 -4.60
CA HIS A 214 35.29 1.07 -5.58
C HIS A 214 34.22 0.11 -5.05
N SER A 215 34.65 -1.00 -4.45
CA SER A 215 33.78 -1.98 -3.80
C SER A 215 32.93 -1.35 -2.68
N MET A 216 33.54 -0.52 -1.84
CA MET A 216 32.83 0.20 -0.76
C MET A 216 31.81 1.22 -1.31
N GLN A 217 32.18 2.00 -2.33
CA GLN A 217 31.26 2.94 -2.99
C GLN A 217 30.05 2.20 -3.57
N LEU A 218 30.28 1.12 -4.29
CA LEU A 218 29.21 0.31 -4.88
C LEU A 218 28.31 -0.32 -3.82
N ALA A 219 28.88 -0.78 -2.71
CA ALA A 219 28.11 -1.32 -1.58
C ALA A 219 27.22 -0.25 -0.92
N LEU A 220 27.74 0.97 -0.72
CA LEU A 220 26.96 2.09 -0.17
C LEU A 220 25.83 2.51 -1.12
N CYS A 221 26.08 2.61 -2.42
CA CYS A 221 25.05 2.87 -3.42
C CYS A 221 23.98 1.78 -3.41
N SER A 222 24.38 0.50 -3.38
CA SER A 222 23.45 -0.63 -3.30
C SER A 222 22.60 -0.59 -2.04
N LEU A 223 23.16 -0.22 -0.91
CA LEU A 223 22.43 -0.04 0.35
C LEU A 223 21.36 1.06 0.23
N GLY A 224 21.74 2.23 -0.31
CA GLY A 224 20.79 3.34 -0.51
C GLY A 224 19.64 2.95 -1.44
N ILE A 225 19.93 2.28 -2.54
CA ILE A 225 18.93 1.80 -3.50
C ILE A 225 18.02 0.75 -2.84
N SER A 226 18.58 -0.17 -2.03
CA SER A 226 17.80 -1.20 -1.36
C SER A 226 16.78 -0.62 -0.37
N CYS A 227 17.10 0.48 0.30
CA CYS A 227 16.16 1.19 1.18
C CYS A 227 14.94 1.71 0.39
N ILE A 228 15.17 2.29 -0.80
CA ILE A 228 14.09 2.81 -1.63
C ILE A 228 13.25 1.66 -2.23
N PHE A 229 13.89 0.61 -2.71
CA PHE A 229 13.19 -0.56 -3.25
C PHE A 229 12.38 -1.30 -2.17
N SER A 230 12.88 -1.37 -0.93
CA SER A 230 12.10 -1.95 0.17
C SER A 230 10.86 -1.11 0.47
N LEU A 231 10.99 0.22 0.45
CA LEU A 231 9.84 1.12 0.60
C LEU A 231 8.83 0.93 -0.52
N LEU A 232 9.28 0.85 -1.78
CA LEU A 232 8.41 0.59 -2.92
C LEU A 232 7.65 -0.73 -2.77
N LEU A 233 8.32 -1.81 -2.36
CA LEU A 233 7.68 -3.11 -2.16
C LEU A 233 6.65 -3.08 -1.03
N LEU A 234 6.96 -2.41 0.08
CA LEU A 234 6.08 -2.32 1.25
C LEU A 234 4.82 -1.52 0.98
N TYR A 235 4.93 -0.40 0.25
CA TYR A 235 3.79 0.46 -0.05
C TYR A 235 3.03 0.08 -1.32
N ASN A 236 3.59 -0.83 -2.15
CA ASN A 236 2.95 -1.26 -3.40
C ASN A 236 1.65 -2.04 -3.18
N TYR A 237 1.50 -2.71 -2.03
CA TYR A 237 0.33 -3.51 -1.68
C TYR A 237 -0.37 -2.89 -0.48
N PRO A 238 -1.50 -2.19 -0.66
CA PRO A 238 -2.11 -1.39 0.41
C PRO A 238 -2.61 -2.21 1.60
N PHE A 239 -2.96 -3.48 1.43
CA PHE A 239 -3.52 -4.33 2.49
C PHE A 239 -2.63 -5.52 2.86
N LEU A 240 -1.37 -5.55 2.40
CA LEU A 240 -0.46 -6.68 2.63
C LEU A 240 0.86 -6.20 3.23
N GLY A 241 1.34 -6.92 4.24
CA GLY A 241 2.66 -6.69 4.84
C GLY A 241 2.64 -5.70 6.02
N PRO A 242 3.83 -5.35 6.53
CA PRO A 242 3.96 -4.56 7.75
C PRO A 242 3.56 -3.08 7.59
N ALA A 243 3.43 -2.59 6.36
CA ALA A 243 2.94 -1.24 6.06
C ALA A 243 1.46 -1.23 5.63
N ALA A 244 0.73 -2.34 5.79
CA ALA A 244 -0.66 -2.45 5.38
C ALA A 244 -1.55 -1.43 6.09
N VAL A 245 -2.52 -0.89 5.35
CA VAL A 245 -3.59 -0.04 5.90
C VAL A 245 -4.45 -0.89 6.84
N SER A 246 -4.62 -0.44 8.06
CA SER A 246 -5.29 -1.19 9.11
C SER A 246 -6.79 -0.91 9.19
N ALA A 247 -7.56 -1.84 9.81
CA ALA A 247 -8.95 -1.65 10.17
C ALA A 247 -9.16 -0.75 11.41
N GLU A 248 -8.11 -0.13 11.94
CA GLU A 248 -8.13 0.64 13.18
C GLU A 248 -9.25 1.71 13.24
N PRO A 249 -9.55 2.48 12.17
CA PRO A 249 -10.67 3.41 12.18
C PRO A 249 -12.03 2.75 12.47
N PHE A 250 -12.28 1.55 11.96
CA PHE A 250 -13.52 0.80 12.24
C PHE A 250 -13.51 0.20 13.64
N LYS A 251 -12.37 -0.31 14.08
CA LYS A 251 -12.18 -0.87 15.41
C LYS A 251 -12.42 0.19 16.49
N SER A 252 -11.89 1.39 16.30
CA SER A 252 -12.11 2.54 17.18
C SER A 252 -13.60 2.88 17.33
N ILE A 253 -14.41 2.76 16.26
CA ILE A 253 -15.86 2.96 16.32
C ILE A 253 -16.52 1.89 17.20
N LEU A 254 -16.17 0.61 17.00
CA LEU A 254 -16.71 -0.48 17.80
C LEU A 254 -16.38 -0.33 19.29
N GLU A 255 -15.13 0.00 19.61
CA GLU A 255 -14.68 0.11 21.01
C GLU A 255 -15.25 1.35 21.72
N THR A 256 -15.42 2.46 21.00
CA THR A 256 -15.79 3.74 21.62
C THR A 256 -17.30 3.97 21.67
N TYR A 257 -18.03 3.54 20.66
CA TYR A 257 -19.44 3.95 20.47
C TYR A 257 -20.43 2.80 20.49
N VAL A 258 -19.95 1.56 20.36
CA VAL A 258 -20.82 0.40 20.47
C VAL A 258 -20.72 -0.14 21.88
N PRO A 259 -21.79 -0.07 22.71
CA PRO A 259 -21.76 -0.68 24.04
C PRO A 259 -21.48 -2.17 23.90
N LEU A 260 -20.48 -2.65 24.63
CA LEU A 260 -20.23 -4.08 24.80
C LEU A 260 -21.49 -4.73 25.42
N PRO A 261 -21.91 -5.91 24.95
CA PRO A 261 -23.08 -6.63 25.47
C PRO A 261 -22.96 -6.97 26.95
#